data_fe7eeab79211d69995e4aa9402a0df02
#
_entry.id   fe7eeab79211d69995e4aa9402a0df02
#
_cell.length_a   1.000
_cell.length_b   1.000
_cell.length_c   1.000
_cell.angle_alpha   90.00
_cell.angle_beta   90.00
_cell.angle_gamma   90.00
#
_symmetry.space_group_name_H-M   'P 1'
#
loop_
_entity.id
_entity.type
_entity.pdbx_description
1 polymer ?
#
loop_
_entity_poly.entity_id
_entity_poly.type
_entity_poly.pdbx_seq_one_letter_code
_entity_poly.pdbx_strand_id
1 'polypeptide(L)'
;NALSFGEFTLKSGRISPYFFNAGNFCSGETMSIIGRCYAEAIIESGLDFDMLFGPAYKGIPLAASAAIALNDACQTKTPFCFNRKEGKTHGEGGVLAGSPLQGKVVIIDDVMTAGIATSQAIEMISRHSDAIVAGVIIGLDRKESIVKDKPAREFIEQAHGIPVLNIIDIDDILDFIRSSSDMLNFIEPIIKYREVFGIKEEK
;
A
#
# COMPACT_ATOMS: atom_id res chain seq x y z
N ASN A 1 -1.92 -14.57 9.86
CA ASN A 1 -0.44 -14.56 9.68
C ASN A 1 0.00 -13.69 8.48
N ALA A 2 -0.48 -12.44 8.37
CA ALA A 2 -0.01 -11.51 7.34
C ALA A 2 1.39 -10.97 7.68
N LEU A 3 1.71 -10.83 8.97
CA LEU A 3 3.03 -10.50 9.48
C LEU A 3 3.70 -11.74 10.06
N SER A 4 4.93 -12.01 9.64
CA SER A 4 5.75 -13.14 10.10
C SER A 4 7.12 -12.65 10.50
N PHE A 5 7.72 -13.26 11.54
CA PHE A 5 9.04 -12.93 12.03
C PHE A 5 9.98 -14.12 11.80
N GLY A 6 11.24 -13.84 11.44
CA GLY A 6 12.24 -14.84 11.10
C GLY A 6 13.22 -14.27 10.07
N GLU A 7 13.86 -15.12 9.29
CA GLU A 7 14.80 -14.73 8.24
C GLU A 7 14.15 -14.88 6.86
N PHE A 8 13.97 -13.76 6.15
CA PHE A 8 13.30 -13.73 4.85
C PHE A 8 14.17 -13.03 3.80
N THR A 9 14.47 -13.70 2.71
CA THR A 9 15.13 -13.09 1.56
C THR A 9 14.11 -12.31 0.75
N LEU A 10 14.26 -10.98 0.70
CA LEU A 10 13.42 -10.09 -0.09
C LEU A 10 13.82 -10.13 -1.58
N LYS A 11 12.94 -9.62 -2.47
CA LYS A 11 13.23 -9.49 -3.92
C LYS A 11 14.47 -8.64 -4.21
N SER A 12 14.83 -7.74 -3.32
CA SER A 12 16.05 -6.93 -3.39
C SER A 12 17.34 -7.69 -3.06
N GLY A 13 17.24 -8.95 -2.60
CA GLY A 13 18.34 -9.74 -2.07
C GLY A 13 18.66 -9.46 -0.59
N ARG A 14 17.99 -8.49 0.05
CA ARG A 14 18.17 -8.20 1.49
C ARG A 14 17.57 -9.32 2.32
N ILE A 15 18.20 -9.63 3.45
CA ILE A 15 17.67 -10.55 4.45
C ILE A 15 16.94 -9.72 5.50
N SER A 16 15.62 -9.88 5.57
CA SER A 16 14.74 -9.15 6.49
C SER A 16 14.34 -10.02 7.68
N PRO A 17 14.33 -9.48 8.92
CA PRO A 17 13.88 -10.21 10.11
C PRO A 17 12.37 -10.33 10.22
N TYR A 18 11.62 -9.74 9.29
CA TYR A 18 10.16 -9.84 9.21
C TYR A 18 9.68 -9.82 7.77
N PHE A 19 8.51 -10.37 7.54
CA PHE A 19 7.86 -10.40 6.25
C PHE A 19 6.38 -10.08 6.38
N PHE A 20 5.90 -9.11 5.61
CA PHE A 20 4.50 -8.79 5.49
C PHE A 20 3.95 -9.32 4.17
N ASN A 21 2.91 -10.13 4.26
CA ASN A 21 2.25 -10.73 3.10
C ASN A 21 0.75 -10.46 3.11
N ALA A 22 0.32 -9.42 2.41
CA ALA A 22 -1.11 -9.11 2.25
C ALA A 22 -1.89 -10.21 1.53
N GLY A 23 -1.23 -11.12 0.82
CA GLY A 23 -1.88 -12.30 0.22
C GLY A 23 -2.49 -13.25 1.25
N ASN A 24 -2.10 -13.12 2.53
CA ASN A 24 -2.69 -13.89 3.62
C ASN A 24 -4.02 -13.29 4.14
N PHE A 25 -4.41 -12.12 3.69
CA PHE A 25 -5.80 -11.63 3.82
C PHE A 25 -6.66 -12.31 2.76
N CYS A 26 -7.00 -13.57 2.97
CA CYS A 26 -7.65 -14.42 1.97
C CYS A 26 -9.01 -15.00 2.42
N SER A 27 -9.56 -14.51 3.52
CA SER A 27 -10.92 -14.84 3.99
C SER A 27 -11.83 -13.61 3.99
N GLY A 28 -13.14 -13.82 3.95
CA GLY A 28 -14.11 -12.73 4.07
C GLY A 28 -13.93 -11.94 5.37
N GLU A 29 -13.58 -12.60 6.47
CA GLU A 29 -13.29 -11.94 7.74
C GLU A 29 -12.07 -11.02 7.63
N THR A 30 -10.93 -11.52 7.17
CA THR A 30 -9.69 -10.73 7.06
C THR A 30 -9.83 -9.60 6.04
N MET A 31 -10.52 -9.85 4.91
CA MET A 31 -10.80 -8.81 3.91
C MET A 31 -11.74 -7.73 4.44
N SER A 32 -12.71 -8.09 5.27
CA SER A 32 -13.61 -7.11 5.93
C SER A 32 -12.83 -6.23 6.91
N ILE A 33 -11.91 -6.81 7.69
CA ILE A 33 -11.09 -6.04 8.64
C ILE A 33 -10.15 -5.08 7.89
N ILE A 34 -9.36 -5.60 6.94
CA ILE A 34 -8.40 -4.76 6.22
C ILE A 34 -9.09 -3.69 5.39
N GLY A 35 -10.25 -3.99 4.80
CA GLY A 35 -11.06 -3.02 4.08
C GLY A 35 -11.49 -1.84 4.96
N ARG A 36 -11.88 -2.09 6.21
CA ARG A 36 -12.18 -1.03 7.18
C ARG A 36 -10.95 -0.20 7.53
N CYS A 37 -9.78 -0.82 7.74
CA CYS A 37 -8.55 -0.08 8.01
C CYS A 37 -8.20 0.89 6.86
N TYR A 38 -8.34 0.44 5.59
CA TYR A 38 -8.15 1.32 4.44
C TYR A 38 -9.22 2.42 4.38
N ALA A 39 -10.47 2.11 4.63
CA ALA A 39 -11.55 3.10 4.63
C ALA A 39 -11.34 4.16 5.72
N GLU A 40 -10.96 3.76 6.93
CA GLU A 40 -10.61 4.66 8.03
C GLU A 40 -9.44 5.57 7.65
N ALA A 41 -8.34 5.02 7.12
CA ALA A 41 -7.20 5.80 6.66
C ALA A 41 -7.57 6.81 5.55
N ILE A 42 -8.45 6.43 4.62
CA ILE A 42 -8.97 7.33 3.59
C ILE A 42 -9.78 8.48 4.22
N ILE A 43 -10.69 8.17 5.12
CA ILE A 43 -11.55 9.16 5.78
C ILE A 43 -10.71 10.12 6.62
N GLU A 44 -9.79 9.60 7.44
CA GLU A 44 -8.93 10.40 8.31
C GLU A 44 -7.94 11.27 7.54
N SER A 45 -7.53 10.84 6.36
CA SER A 45 -6.62 11.60 5.49
C SER A 45 -7.21 12.93 5.01
N GLY A 46 -8.53 13.03 4.95
CA GLY A 46 -9.22 14.20 4.36
C GLY A 46 -8.98 14.36 2.86
N LEU A 47 -8.43 13.36 2.18
CA LEU A 47 -8.22 13.39 0.73
C LEU A 47 -9.56 13.57 0.00
N ASP A 48 -9.59 14.53 -0.90
CA ASP A 48 -10.68 14.70 -1.85
C ASP A 48 -10.46 13.74 -3.03
N PHE A 49 -11.36 12.78 -3.21
CA PHE A 49 -11.23 11.72 -4.21
C PHE A 49 -12.58 11.28 -4.78
N ASP A 50 -12.54 10.75 -5.99
CA ASP A 50 -13.72 10.26 -6.71
C ASP A 50 -13.75 8.73 -6.81
N MET A 51 -12.57 8.07 -6.86
CA MET A 51 -12.48 6.63 -7.04
C MET A 51 -11.19 6.03 -6.48
N LEU A 52 -11.17 4.70 -6.35
CA LEU A 52 -10.01 3.92 -5.94
C LEU A 52 -9.36 3.21 -7.13
N PHE A 53 -8.03 3.05 -7.07
CA PHE A 53 -7.27 2.24 -8.00
C PHE A 53 -6.45 1.19 -7.27
N GLY A 54 -6.64 -0.09 -7.61
CA GLY A 54 -5.89 -1.21 -7.05
C GLY A 54 -4.88 -1.79 -8.04
N PRO A 55 -3.58 -1.54 -7.91
CA PRO A 55 -2.57 -2.15 -8.78
C PRO A 55 -2.59 -3.68 -8.70
N ALA A 56 -2.53 -4.35 -9.87
CA ALA A 56 -2.51 -5.80 -9.90
C ALA A 56 -1.20 -6.37 -9.31
N TYR A 57 -1.32 -7.41 -8.45
CA TYR A 57 -2.55 -8.16 -8.17
C TYR A 57 -3.11 -7.88 -6.78
N LYS A 58 -2.28 -7.53 -5.81
CA LYS A 58 -2.67 -7.40 -4.39
C LYS A 58 -3.56 -6.19 -4.13
N GLY A 59 -3.33 -5.08 -4.84
CA GLY A 59 -4.18 -3.90 -4.75
C GLY A 59 -5.63 -4.13 -5.16
N ILE A 60 -5.91 -5.13 -6.03
CA ILE A 60 -7.26 -5.40 -6.50
C ILE A 60 -8.23 -5.73 -5.35
N PRO A 61 -7.99 -6.82 -4.56
CA PRO A 61 -8.87 -7.13 -3.44
C PRO A 61 -8.87 -6.06 -2.36
N LEU A 62 -7.74 -5.35 -2.14
CA LEU A 62 -7.65 -4.27 -1.17
C LEU A 62 -8.53 -3.07 -1.56
N ALA A 63 -8.47 -2.61 -2.81
CA ALA A 63 -9.33 -1.54 -3.29
C ALA A 63 -10.82 -1.92 -3.29
N ALA A 64 -11.14 -3.16 -3.66
CA ALA A 64 -12.52 -3.65 -3.60
C ALA A 64 -13.06 -3.69 -2.16
N SER A 65 -12.28 -4.20 -1.20
CA SER A 65 -12.70 -4.25 0.20
C SER A 65 -12.79 -2.85 0.83
N ALA A 66 -11.87 -1.94 0.48
CA ALA A 66 -11.94 -0.55 0.91
C ALA A 66 -13.19 0.16 0.37
N ALA A 67 -13.54 -0.05 -0.91
CA ALA A 67 -14.76 0.51 -1.50
C ALA A 67 -16.05 0.00 -0.80
N ILE A 68 -16.11 -1.29 -0.44
CA ILE A 68 -17.21 -1.86 0.33
C ILE A 68 -17.29 -1.19 1.72
N ALA A 69 -16.15 -1.10 2.42
CA ALA A 69 -16.11 -0.52 3.76
C ALA A 69 -16.47 0.98 3.75
N LEU A 70 -16.05 1.75 2.74
CA LEU A 70 -16.45 3.15 2.55
C LEU A 70 -17.97 3.28 2.34
N ASN A 71 -18.58 2.38 1.56
CA ASN A 71 -20.02 2.38 1.39
C ASN A 71 -20.73 2.11 2.72
N ASP A 72 -20.26 1.17 3.52
CA ASP A 72 -20.85 0.82 4.80
C ASP A 72 -20.70 1.95 5.83
N ALA A 73 -19.54 2.61 5.88
CA ALA A 73 -19.25 3.68 6.83
C ALA A 73 -19.90 5.02 6.47
N CYS A 74 -19.83 5.42 5.19
CA CYS A 74 -20.16 6.77 4.74
C CYS A 74 -21.31 6.82 3.72
N GLN A 75 -21.92 5.68 3.37
CA GLN A 75 -22.95 5.57 2.32
C GLN A 75 -22.47 6.11 0.94
N THR A 76 -21.16 6.05 0.71
CA THR A 76 -20.53 6.50 -0.54
C THR A 76 -20.55 5.37 -1.56
N LYS A 77 -20.95 5.68 -2.78
CA LYS A 77 -20.88 4.72 -3.91
C LYS A 77 -19.49 4.85 -4.60
N THR A 78 -18.42 4.64 -3.84
CA THR A 78 -17.06 4.79 -4.33
C THR A 78 -16.74 3.77 -5.43
N PRO A 79 -16.55 4.19 -6.68
CA PRO A 79 -16.16 3.30 -7.75
C PRO A 79 -14.69 2.88 -7.59
N PHE A 80 -14.33 1.73 -8.14
CA PHE A 80 -12.94 1.31 -8.21
C PHE A 80 -12.60 0.67 -9.54
N CYS A 81 -11.33 0.75 -9.91
CA CYS A 81 -10.75 0.06 -11.06
C CYS A 81 -9.37 -0.50 -10.70
N PHE A 82 -8.84 -1.28 -11.61
CA PHE A 82 -7.53 -1.93 -11.48
C PHE A 82 -6.93 -2.20 -12.85
N ASN A 83 -5.61 -2.41 -12.90
CA ASN A 83 -4.95 -2.83 -14.13
C ASN A 83 -4.88 -4.35 -14.24
N ARG A 84 -4.82 -4.82 -15.49
CA ARG A 84 -4.40 -6.18 -15.84
C ARG A 84 -2.91 -6.14 -16.19
N LYS A 85 -2.17 -7.19 -15.88
CA LYS A 85 -0.75 -7.30 -16.31
C LYS A 85 -0.65 -7.63 -17.80
N GLU A 86 -1.67 -8.31 -18.34
CA GLU A 86 -1.76 -8.65 -19.75
C GLU A 86 -3.00 -8.00 -20.36
N GLY A 87 -2.82 -7.27 -21.45
CA GLY A 87 -3.94 -6.68 -22.19
C GLY A 87 -4.78 -7.78 -22.85
N LYS A 88 -6.12 -7.70 -22.71
CA LYS A 88 -7.02 -8.58 -23.47
C LYS A 88 -7.14 -8.09 -24.91
N THR A 89 -7.03 -9.04 -25.84
CA THR A 89 -7.25 -8.80 -27.28
C THR A 89 -8.72 -8.95 -27.68
N HIS A 90 -9.58 -9.46 -26.80
CA HIS A 90 -11.00 -9.73 -27.06
C HIS A 90 -11.90 -9.24 -25.92
N GLY A 91 -13.13 -8.85 -26.22
CA GLY A 91 -14.12 -8.34 -25.29
C GLY A 91 -13.92 -6.85 -24.99
N GLU A 92 -14.14 -6.44 -23.74
CA GLU A 92 -13.82 -5.09 -23.24
C GLU A 92 -12.30 -4.86 -23.25
N GLY A 93 -11.69 -4.75 -24.40
CA GLY A 93 -10.24 -4.66 -24.56
C GLY A 93 -9.57 -3.65 -23.61
N GLY A 94 -8.24 -3.74 -23.46
CA GLY A 94 -7.45 -2.78 -22.69
C GLY A 94 -6.79 -3.35 -21.44
N VAL A 95 -6.01 -2.49 -20.81
CA VAL A 95 -5.18 -2.80 -19.62
C VAL A 95 -5.97 -2.56 -18.32
N LEU A 96 -7.04 -1.76 -18.37
CA LEU A 96 -7.87 -1.41 -17.20
C LEU A 96 -9.14 -2.27 -17.13
N ALA A 97 -9.64 -2.49 -15.92
CA ALA A 97 -10.90 -3.16 -15.64
C ALA A 97 -11.57 -2.55 -14.41
N GLY A 98 -12.89 -2.69 -14.32
CA GLY A 98 -13.72 -2.05 -13.30
C GLY A 98 -14.40 -0.78 -13.84
N SER A 99 -14.58 0.22 -13.00
CA SER A 99 -15.18 1.49 -13.40
C SER A 99 -14.26 2.26 -14.37
N PRO A 100 -14.81 3.09 -15.28
CA PRO A 100 -14.00 3.99 -16.09
C PRO A 100 -13.09 4.85 -15.22
N LEU A 101 -11.83 4.97 -15.60
CA LEU A 101 -10.83 5.74 -14.85
C LEU A 101 -11.04 7.24 -15.12
N GLN A 102 -11.47 7.99 -14.10
CA GLN A 102 -11.78 9.41 -14.20
C GLN A 102 -11.74 10.12 -12.83
N GLY A 103 -11.56 11.42 -12.82
CA GLY A 103 -11.57 12.24 -11.61
C GLY A 103 -10.32 12.03 -10.73
N LYS A 104 -10.47 12.26 -9.44
CA LYS A 104 -9.42 12.16 -8.43
C LYS A 104 -9.30 10.73 -7.92
N VAL A 105 -8.15 10.11 -8.12
CA VAL A 105 -7.91 8.69 -7.89
C VAL A 105 -7.00 8.48 -6.69
N VAL A 106 -7.43 7.69 -5.72
CA VAL A 106 -6.57 7.18 -4.63
C VAL A 106 -6.07 5.79 -4.99
N ILE A 107 -4.75 5.61 -5.01
CA ILE A 107 -4.11 4.31 -5.22
C ILE A 107 -4.08 3.55 -3.89
N ILE A 108 -4.49 2.27 -3.91
CA ILE A 108 -4.50 1.37 -2.76
C ILE A 108 -3.53 0.21 -3.03
N ASP A 109 -2.47 0.10 -2.22
CA ASP A 109 -1.50 -1.00 -2.35
C ASP A 109 -1.11 -1.58 -0.98
N ASP A 110 -0.43 -2.73 -0.96
CA ASP A 110 -0.10 -3.43 0.29
C ASP A 110 1.14 -2.86 1.00
N VAL A 111 2.26 -2.78 0.31
CA VAL A 111 3.57 -2.36 0.86
C VAL A 111 4.32 -1.56 -0.17
N MET A 112 4.86 -0.44 0.25
CA MET A 112 5.83 0.28 -0.58
C MET A 112 7.25 -0.18 -0.23
N THR A 113 7.94 -0.74 -1.22
CA THR A 113 9.37 -1.06 -1.13
C THR A 113 10.19 -0.03 -1.91
N ALA A 114 10.44 -0.27 -3.19
CA ALA A 114 11.16 0.67 -4.05
C ALA A 114 10.26 1.71 -4.74
N GLY A 115 8.96 1.72 -4.48
CA GLY A 115 8.00 2.62 -5.12
C GLY A 115 7.77 2.37 -6.61
N ILE A 116 8.39 1.33 -7.21
CA ILE A 116 8.30 1.05 -8.65
C ILE A 116 6.86 0.77 -9.08
N ALA A 117 6.14 -0.08 -8.35
CA ALA A 117 4.76 -0.41 -8.66
C ALA A 117 3.85 0.82 -8.56
N THR A 118 4.06 1.63 -7.52
CA THR A 118 3.34 2.89 -7.31
C THR A 118 3.62 3.89 -8.43
N SER A 119 4.89 4.09 -8.81
CA SER A 119 5.25 4.97 -9.95
C SER A 119 4.61 4.51 -11.25
N GLN A 120 4.61 3.20 -11.53
CA GLN A 120 3.96 2.64 -12.71
C GLN A 120 2.43 2.86 -12.69
N ALA A 121 1.81 2.74 -11.52
CA ALA A 121 0.38 3.04 -11.37
C ALA A 121 0.09 4.52 -11.61
N ILE A 122 0.89 5.43 -11.04
CA ILE A 122 0.79 6.88 -11.27
C ILE A 122 0.94 7.21 -12.74
N GLU A 123 1.98 6.69 -13.41
CA GLU A 123 2.18 6.90 -14.84
C GLU A 123 1.02 6.36 -15.68
N MET A 124 0.47 5.20 -15.31
CA MET A 124 -0.68 4.62 -16.00
C MET A 124 -1.90 5.52 -15.90
N ILE A 125 -2.21 6.02 -14.70
CA ILE A 125 -3.33 6.93 -14.46
C ILE A 125 -3.11 8.24 -15.21
N SER A 126 -1.91 8.81 -15.16
CA SER A 126 -1.57 10.09 -15.82
C SER A 126 -1.65 10.06 -17.36
N ARG A 127 -1.71 8.87 -17.97
CA ARG A 127 -1.97 8.72 -19.42
C ARG A 127 -3.45 8.91 -19.79
N HIS A 128 -4.33 8.96 -18.80
CA HIS A 128 -5.76 9.22 -18.99
C HIS A 128 -6.06 10.69 -18.66
N SER A 129 -6.52 11.46 -19.64
CA SER A 129 -6.75 12.89 -19.51
C SER A 129 -7.79 13.27 -18.46
N ASP A 130 -8.70 12.34 -18.15
CA ASP A 130 -9.85 12.56 -17.27
C ASP A 130 -9.57 12.13 -15.82
N ALA A 131 -8.33 11.67 -15.51
CA ALA A 131 -7.96 11.17 -14.21
C ALA A 131 -6.67 11.82 -13.68
N ILE A 132 -6.65 12.14 -12.38
CA ILE A 132 -5.48 12.62 -11.65
C ILE A 132 -5.30 11.82 -10.37
N VAL A 133 -4.06 11.54 -9.97
CA VAL A 133 -3.79 10.88 -8.70
C VAL A 133 -3.92 11.88 -7.56
N ALA A 134 -4.82 11.60 -6.61
CA ALA A 134 -5.05 12.40 -5.41
C ALA A 134 -4.12 12.00 -4.26
N GLY A 135 -3.71 10.73 -4.21
CA GLY A 135 -2.83 10.20 -3.18
C GLY A 135 -2.63 8.69 -3.30
N VAL A 136 -1.78 8.17 -2.45
CA VAL A 136 -1.49 6.74 -2.32
C VAL A 136 -1.70 6.33 -0.86
N ILE A 137 -2.39 5.20 -0.62
CA ILE A 137 -2.50 4.61 0.71
C ILE A 137 -1.97 3.19 0.66
N ILE A 138 -0.98 2.91 1.50
CA ILE A 138 -0.33 1.61 1.63
C ILE A 138 -0.66 0.97 2.98
N GLY A 139 -0.70 -0.35 3.04
CA GLY A 139 -0.92 -1.07 4.28
C GLY A 139 0.23 -0.93 5.26
N LEU A 140 1.47 -1.11 4.79
CA LEU A 140 2.66 -1.04 5.62
C LEU A 140 3.75 -0.17 4.98
N ASP A 141 4.19 0.86 5.70
CA ASP A 141 5.43 1.57 5.42
C ASP A 141 6.59 0.94 6.20
N ARG A 142 7.55 0.36 5.49
CA ARG A 142 8.74 -0.25 6.10
C ARG A 142 9.79 0.77 6.52
N LYS A 143 9.62 2.06 6.16
CA LYS A 143 10.59 3.15 6.40
C LYS A 143 12.01 2.77 5.99
N GLU A 144 12.14 2.06 4.85
CA GLU A 144 13.43 1.64 4.30
C GLU A 144 13.97 2.65 3.30
N SER A 145 15.27 2.92 3.41
CA SER A 145 16.01 3.70 2.42
C SER A 145 16.26 2.90 1.14
N ILE A 146 16.03 3.51 -0.02
CA ILE A 146 16.23 2.86 -1.32
C ILE A 146 17.38 3.48 -2.07
N VAL A 147 17.47 4.80 -2.10
CA VAL A 147 18.52 5.56 -2.82
C VAL A 147 18.89 6.77 -1.99
N LYS A 148 20.19 6.91 -1.68
CA LYS A 148 20.76 8.09 -0.99
C LYS A 148 20.05 8.47 0.32
N ASP A 149 19.78 7.50 1.17
CA ASP A 149 19.15 7.67 2.49
C ASP A 149 17.72 8.25 2.48
N LYS A 150 17.03 8.26 1.32
CA LYS A 150 15.64 8.69 1.22
C LYS A 150 14.68 7.51 1.16
N PRO A 151 13.53 7.59 1.88
CA PRO A 151 12.48 6.58 1.79
C PRO A 151 11.77 6.63 0.43
N ALA A 152 11.22 5.49 0.01
CA ALA A 152 10.42 5.41 -1.21
C ALA A 152 9.25 6.38 -1.21
N ARG A 153 8.63 6.56 -0.04
CA ARG A 153 7.54 7.49 0.18
C ARG A 153 7.90 8.90 -0.23
N GLU A 154 8.98 9.47 0.33
CA GLU A 154 9.43 10.83 0.01
C GLU A 154 9.79 10.98 -1.47
N PHE A 155 10.38 9.94 -2.08
CA PHE A 155 10.67 9.97 -3.50
C PHE A 155 9.40 10.13 -4.34
N ILE A 156 8.34 9.35 -4.02
CA ILE A 156 7.04 9.45 -4.71
C ILE A 156 6.40 10.82 -4.46
N GLU A 157 6.38 11.28 -3.21
CA GLU A 157 5.80 12.58 -2.83
C GLU A 157 6.50 13.75 -3.56
N GLN A 158 7.83 13.75 -3.61
CA GLN A 158 8.60 14.79 -4.27
C GLN A 158 8.51 14.71 -5.80
N ALA A 159 8.50 13.51 -6.37
CA ALA A 159 8.47 13.33 -7.83
C ALA A 159 7.10 13.67 -8.43
N HIS A 160 6.02 13.42 -7.70
CA HIS A 160 4.66 13.52 -8.23
C HIS A 160 3.80 14.57 -7.53
N GLY A 161 4.24 15.16 -6.43
CA GLY A 161 3.49 16.19 -5.68
C GLY A 161 2.22 15.65 -5.02
N ILE A 162 2.16 14.36 -4.70
CA ILE A 162 0.99 13.69 -4.13
C ILE A 162 1.33 13.09 -2.76
N PRO A 163 0.39 13.07 -1.79
CA PRO A 163 0.63 12.47 -0.50
C PRO A 163 0.68 10.93 -0.58
N VAL A 164 1.58 10.35 0.22
CA VAL A 164 1.63 8.91 0.46
C VAL A 164 1.35 8.66 1.94
N LEU A 165 0.32 7.89 2.22
CA LEU A 165 -0.14 7.56 3.58
C LEU A 165 0.00 6.06 3.82
N ASN A 166 0.10 5.67 5.08
CA ASN A 166 0.17 4.27 5.49
C ASN A 166 -0.84 3.99 6.59
N ILE A 167 -1.30 2.74 6.67
CA ILE A 167 -2.16 2.29 7.78
C ILE A 167 -1.29 2.04 9.01
N ILE A 168 -0.18 1.30 8.84
CA ILE A 168 0.81 1.05 9.88
C ILE A 168 2.22 1.25 9.30
N ASP A 169 3.18 1.43 10.20
CA ASP A 169 4.59 1.45 9.84
C ASP A 169 5.42 0.49 10.72
N ILE A 170 6.73 0.50 10.54
CA ILE A 170 7.63 -0.38 11.30
C ILE A 170 7.68 -0.03 12.79
N ASP A 171 7.39 1.22 13.19
CA ASP A 171 7.36 1.61 14.59
C ASP A 171 6.12 1.02 15.28
N ASP A 172 4.96 1.01 14.61
CA ASP A 172 3.75 0.33 15.09
C ASP A 172 3.99 -1.18 15.28
N ILE A 173 4.74 -1.79 14.37
CA ILE A 173 5.13 -3.21 14.50
C ILE A 173 6.01 -3.42 15.74
N LEU A 174 6.99 -2.54 15.98
CA LEU A 174 7.84 -2.62 17.16
C LEU A 174 7.05 -2.43 18.45
N ASP A 175 6.09 -1.51 18.47
CA ASP A 175 5.24 -1.28 19.64
C ASP A 175 4.31 -2.48 19.90
N PHE A 176 3.77 -3.09 18.84
CA PHE A 176 3.02 -4.34 18.95
C PHE A 176 3.89 -5.46 19.55
N ILE A 177 5.12 -5.66 19.07
CA ILE A 177 6.04 -6.68 19.61
C ILE A 177 6.35 -6.41 21.08
N ARG A 178 6.61 -5.14 21.47
CA ARG A 178 6.88 -4.75 22.86
C ARG A 178 5.73 -5.05 23.80
N SER A 179 4.50 -5.04 23.30
CA SER A 179 3.30 -5.37 24.09
C SER A 179 3.12 -6.88 24.35
N SER A 180 3.90 -7.74 23.69
CA SER A 180 3.79 -9.20 23.77
C SER A 180 5.08 -9.84 24.29
N SER A 181 5.02 -10.45 25.47
CA SER A 181 6.20 -11.11 26.09
C SER A 181 6.85 -12.16 25.21
N ASP A 182 6.05 -12.89 24.43
CA ASP A 182 6.50 -14.03 23.61
C ASP A 182 7.20 -13.58 22.32
N MET A 183 7.16 -12.28 21.99
CA MET A 183 7.69 -11.72 20.75
C MET A 183 8.93 -10.83 20.93
N LEU A 184 9.36 -10.57 22.17
CA LEU A 184 10.46 -9.64 22.47
C LEU A 184 11.79 -10.02 21.80
N ASN A 185 12.01 -11.29 21.50
CA ASN A 185 13.20 -11.79 20.80
C ASN A 185 13.31 -11.29 19.36
N PHE A 186 12.24 -10.75 18.76
CA PHE A 186 12.27 -10.21 17.41
C PHE A 186 12.66 -8.72 17.35
N ILE A 187 12.66 -8.00 18.49
CA ILE A 187 12.97 -6.57 18.53
C ILE A 187 14.41 -6.29 18.06
N GLU A 188 15.39 -6.96 18.66
CA GLU A 188 16.80 -6.72 18.35
C GLU A 188 17.16 -6.96 16.88
N PRO A 189 16.73 -8.07 16.24
CA PRO A 189 16.91 -8.27 14.80
C PRO A 189 16.30 -7.14 13.94
N ILE A 190 15.12 -6.64 14.30
CA ILE A 190 14.46 -5.55 13.56
C ILE A 190 15.23 -4.23 13.72
N ILE A 191 15.68 -3.91 14.94
CA ILE A 191 16.47 -2.70 15.19
C ILE A 191 17.77 -2.74 14.39
N LYS A 192 18.51 -3.85 14.42
CA LYS A 192 19.75 -4.02 13.63
C LYS A 192 19.50 -3.89 12.12
N TYR A 193 18.40 -4.43 11.64
CA TYR A 193 18.01 -4.28 10.24
C TYR A 193 17.73 -2.82 9.88
N ARG A 194 17.01 -2.08 10.74
CA ARG A 194 16.74 -0.64 10.57
C ARG A 194 18.00 0.22 10.59
N GLU A 195 18.99 -0.09 11.42
CA GLU A 195 20.29 0.62 11.45
C GLU A 195 21.01 0.56 10.09
N VAL A 196 20.82 -0.55 9.34
CA VAL A 196 21.46 -0.75 8.04
C VAL A 196 20.63 -0.23 6.88
N PHE A 197 19.32 -0.44 6.93
CA PHE A 197 18.42 -0.22 5.78
C PHE A 197 17.33 0.82 6.04
N GLY A 198 17.15 1.25 7.28
CA GLY A 198 16.16 2.25 7.64
C GLY A 198 16.57 3.67 7.24
N ILE A 199 15.62 4.57 7.35
CA ILE A 199 15.83 6.01 7.18
C ILE A 199 16.68 6.50 8.36
N LYS A 200 17.71 7.27 8.07
CA LYS A 200 18.44 8.00 9.10
C LYS A 200 17.68 9.30 9.37
N GLU A 201 17.07 9.41 10.56
CA GLU A 201 16.51 10.68 11.00
C GLU A 201 17.65 11.71 11.06
N GLU A 202 17.49 12.82 10.34
CA GLU A 202 18.37 13.97 10.50
C GLU A 202 18.21 14.48 11.95
N LYS A 203 19.34 14.50 12.69
CA LYS A 203 19.40 15.01 14.06
C LYS A 203 19.36 16.52 14.08
#